data_d2c3ef5965eaf0b64cf6a95fa76c71e6
#
_entry.id   d2c3ef5965eaf0b64cf6a95fa76c71e6
#
_cell.length_a   1.000
_cell.length_b   1.000
_cell.length_c   1.000
_cell.angle_alpha   90.00
_cell.angle_beta   90.00
_cell.angle_gamma   90.00
#
_symmetry.space_group_name_H-M   'P 1'
#
loop_
_entity.id
_entity.type
_entity.pdbx_description
1 polymer ?
#
loop_
_entity_poly.entity_id
_entity_poly.type
_entity_poly.pdbx_seq_one_letter_code
_entity_poly.pdbx_strand_id
1 'polypeptide(L)'
;MKIAPANISRRSGSTLVESSIAMGVLALAVPLVFGSMAEAGKSGASAEAETRSAWIIPACLQEIENSRAGKPQYFTATETGQTFPPENEIWALAFSNEGSSVDKITISQYESGIKNLEGKSISHLAKISATKPEENDGMLDLSITLEYPATAPAGKRSTLDFHSRIP
;
A
#
# COMPACT_ATOMS: atom_id res chain seq x y z
N MET A 1 -74.27 6.72 -36.18
CA MET A 1 -72.95 7.18 -35.75
C MET A 1 -72.68 6.67 -34.35
N LYS A 2 -71.87 5.60 -34.16
CA LYS A 2 -71.58 4.95 -32.86
C LYS A 2 -70.26 5.53 -32.37
N ILE A 3 -70.33 6.25 -31.25
CA ILE A 3 -69.15 6.80 -30.57
C ILE A 3 -68.58 5.67 -29.69
N ALA A 4 -67.36 5.22 -29.95
CA ALA A 4 -66.69 4.23 -29.13
C ALA A 4 -66.24 4.88 -27.80
N PRO A 5 -66.38 4.19 -26.65
CA PRO A 5 -65.89 4.72 -25.37
C PRO A 5 -64.38 4.78 -25.31
N ALA A 6 -63.86 5.94 -24.92
CA ALA A 6 -62.43 6.13 -24.67
C ALA A 6 -61.97 5.21 -23.52
N ASN A 7 -61.03 4.35 -23.82
CA ASN A 7 -60.38 3.45 -22.84
C ASN A 7 -59.44 4.28 -21.95
N ILE A 8 -59.94 4.73 -20.79
CA ILE A 8 -59.13 5.41 -19.79
C ILE A 8 -58.23 4.38 -19.14
N SER A 9 -57.00 4.26 -19.60
CA SER A 9 -55.94 3.52 -18.98
C SER A 9 -55.76 4.05 -17.54
N ARG A 10 -56.25 3.29 -16.56
CA ARG A 10 -55.96 3.53 -15.14
C ARG A 10 -54.44 3.36 -14.95
N ARG A 11 -53.70 4.49 -14.91
CA ARG A 11 -52.36 4.52 -14.33
C ARG A 11 -52.53 4.14 -12.87
N SER A 12 -52.16 2.88 -12.53
CA SER A 12 -52.01 2.47 -11.17
C SER A 12 -50.87 3.28 -10.55
N GLY A 13 -51.23 4.27 -9.74
CA GLY A 13 -50.25 5.05 -8.98
C GLY A 13 -49.56 4.07 -8.01
N SER A 14 -48.25 4.11 -7.97
CA SER A 14 -47.48 3.40 -6.92
C SER A 14 -48.05 3.76 -5.55
N THR A 15 -48.38 2.76 -4.76
CA THR A 15 -48.96 3.00 -3.41
C THR A 15 -47.85 3.56 -2.51
N LEU A 16 -48.22 4.33 -1.50
CA LEU A 16 -47.30 4.89 -0.51
C LEU A 16 -46.49 3.78 0.18
N VAL A 17 -47.07 2.61 0.34
CA VAL A 17 -46.46 1.41 0.89
C VAL A 17 -45.38 0.89 -0.04
N GLU A 18 -45.61 0.83 -1.35
CA GLU A 18 -44.67 0.38 -2.36
C GLU A 18 -43.44 1.30 -2.42
N SER A 19 -43.65 2.62 -2.35
CA SER A 19 -42.60 3.61 -2.25
C SER A 19 -41.78 3.49 -0.97
N SER A 20 -42.41 3.21 0.16
CA SER A 20 -41.74 2.99 1.44
C SER A 20 -40.90 1.72 1.46
N ILE A 21 -41.39 0.63 0.85
CA ILE A 21 -40.65 -0.62 0.72
C ILE A 21 -39.44 -0.39 -0.20
N ALA A 22 -39.63 0.29 -1.35
CA ALA A 22 -38.54 0.60 -2.28
C ALA A 22 -37.43 1.45 -1.61
N MET A 23 -37.81 2.47 -0.82
CA MET A 23 -36.85 3.25 -0.03
C MET A 23 -36.12 2.40 1.03
N GLY A 24 -36.83 1.51 1.70
CA GLY A 24 -36.23 0.59 2.67
C GLY A 24 -35.20 -0.35 2.04
N VAL A 25 -35.49 -0.89 0.86
CA VAL A 25 -34.56 -1.75 0.11
C VAL A 25 -33.34 -0.95 -0.35
N LEU A 26 -33.51 0.26 -0.85
CA LEU A 26 -32.42 1.13 -1.27
C LEU A 26 -31.51 1.51 -0.09
N ALA A 27 -32.11 1.81 1.07
CA ALA A 27 -31.37 2.18 2.26
C ALA A 27 -30.45 1.05 2.77
N LEU A 28 -30.79 -0.22 2.50
CA LEU A 28 -29.95 -1.37 2.82
C LEU A 28 -28.98 -1.73 1.69
N ALA A 29 -29.41 -1.64 0.44
CA ALA A 29 -28.61 -2.04 -0.71
C ALA A 29 -27.42 -1.09 -0.95
N VAL A 30 -27.63 0.23 -0.83
CA VAL A 30 -26.61 1.23 -1.10
C VAL A 30 -25.39 1.06 -0.19
N PRO A 31 -25.49 0.98 1.14
CA PRO A 31 -24.33 0.76 2.00
C PRO A 31 -23.60 -0.57 1.72
N LEU A 32 -24.33 -1.65 1.39
CA LEU A 32 -23.74 -2.94 1.04
C LEU A 32 -22.89 -2.85 -0.23
N VAL A 33 -23.40 -2.18 -1.26
CA VAL A 33 -22.64 -1.97 -2.51
C VAL A 33 -21.40 -1.13 -2.27
N PHE A 34 -21.52 -0.02 -1.56
CA PHE A 34 -20.34 0.81 -1.22
C PHE A 34 -19.32 0.08 -0.36
N GLY A 35 -19.79 -0.72 0.61
CA GLY A 35 -18.92 -1.56 1.43
C GLY A 35 -18.13 -2.58 0.62
N SER A 36 -18.79 -3.29 -0.31
CA SER A 36 -18.12 -4.26 -1.17
C SER A 36 -17.16 -3.61 -2.18
N MET A 37 -17.47 -2.41 -2.69
CA MET A 37 -16.55 -1.65 -3.55
C MET A 37 -15.30 -1.18 -2.77
N ALA A 38 -15.45 -0.76 -1.52
CA ALA A 38 -14.31 -0.38 -0.69
C ALA A 38 -13.38 -1.57 -0.40
N GLU A 39 -13.94 -2.75 -0.14
CA GLU A 39 -13.18 -3.98 0.07
C GLU A 39 -12.46 -4.44 -1.20
N ALA A 40 -13.13 -4.39 -2.36
CA ALA A 40 -12.53 -4.68 -3.65
C ALA A 40 -11.35 -3.73 -3.96
N GLY A 41 -11.47 -2.44 -3.60
CA GLY A 41 -10.38 -1.48 -3.74
C GLY A 41 -9.15 -1.83 -2.91
N LYS A 42 -9.34 -2.26 -1.66
CA LYS A 42 -8.25 -2.72 -0.79
C LYS A 42 -7.57 -3.98 -1.34
N SER A 43 -8.36 -4.97 -1.77
CA SER A 43 -7.83 -6.20 -2.37
C SER A 43 -7.03 -5.93 -3.64
N GLY A 44 -7.46 -4.99 -4.48
CA GLY A 44 -6.72 -4.59 -5.67
C GLY A 44 -5.37 -3.95 -5.34
N ALA A 45 -5.34 -3.05 -4.36
CA ALA A 45 -4.09 -2.43 -3.90
C ALA A 45 -3.12 -3.44 -3.28
N SER A 46 -3.63 -4.43 -2.53
CA SER A 46 -2.81 -5.51 -1.98
C SER A 46 -2.19 -6.37 -3.08
N ALA A 47 -2.98 -6.79 -4.06
CA ALA A 47 -2.49 -7.57 -5.19
C ALA A 47 -1.44 -6.80 -6.03
N GLU A 48 -1.61 -5.50 -6.20
CA GLU A 48 -0.61 -4.65 -6.85
C GLU A 48 0.70 -4.62 -6.06
N ALA A 49 0.64 -4.45 -4.73
CA ALA A 49 1.82 -4.44 -3.88
C ALA A 49 2.55 -5.80 -3.90
N GLU A 50 1.82 -6.92 -3.86
CA GLU A 50 2.41 -8.26 -4.00
C GLU A 50 3.13 -8.41 -5.35
N THR A 51 2.52 -7.98 -6.44
CA THR A 51 3.13 -8.02 -7.77
C THR A 51 4.39 -7.15 -7.82
N ARG A 52 4.37 -5.97 -7.21
CA ARG A 52 5.51 -5.05 -7.19
C ARG A 52 6.61 -5.50 -6.25
N SER A 53 6.30 -6.24 -5.20
CA SER A 53 7.31 -6.78 -4.28
C SER A 53 8.35 -7.65 -4.99
N ALA A 54 7.95 -8.34 -6.06
CA ALA A 54 8.83 -9.21 -6.83
C ALA A 54 10.08 -8.51 -7.40
N TRP A 55 10.06 -7.20 -7.57
CA TRP A 55 11.23 -6.43 -8.02
C TRP A 55 11.70 -5.40 -6.98
N ILE A 56 10.85 -4.93 -6.07
CA ILE A 56 11.25 -4.03 -4.99
C ILE A 56 12.18 -4.75 -4.00
N ILE A 57 11.84 -5.97 -3.58
CA ILE A 57 12.64 -6.72 -2.63
C ILE A 57 14.06 -7.02 -3.15
N PRO A 58 14.25 -7.52 -4.39
CA PRO A 58 15.59 -7.68 -4.94
C PRO A 58 16.39 -6.37 -5.00
N ALA A 59 15.75 -5.23 -5.31
CA ALA A 59 16.43 -3.94 -5.30
C ALA A 59 16.91 -3.54 -3.89
N CYS A 60 16.10 -3.80 -2.86
CA CYS A 60 16.50 -3.58 -1.47
C CYS A 60 17.67 -4.50 -1.07
N LEU A 61 17.61 -5.78 -1.43
CA LEU A 61 18.69 -6.74 -1.14
C LEU A 61 19.99 -6.33 -1.85
N GLN A 62 19.91 -5.90 -3.10
CA GLN A 62 21.07 -5.39 -3.84
C GLN A 62 21.72 -4.19 -3.16
N GLU A 63 20.92 -3.26 -2.62
CA GLU A 63 21.45 -2.12 -1.88
C GLU A 63 22.11 -2.54 -0.56
N ILE A 64 21.58 -3.54 0.13
CA ILE A 64 22.20 -4.12 1.33
C ILE A 64 23.56 -4.75 0.97
N GLU A 65 23.63 -5.53 -0.10
CA GLU A 65 24.87 -6.13 -0.58
C GLU A 65 25.90 -5.06 -0.97
N ASN A 66 25.47 -4.01 -1.69
CA ASN A 66 26.31 -2.88 -2.05
C ASN A 66 26.84 -2.14 -0.81
N SER A 67 25.98 -1.93 0.19
CA SER A 67 26.36 -1.31 1.47
C SER A 67 27.45 -2.13 2.19
N ARG A 68 27.31 -3.45 2.23
CA ARG A 68 28.30 -4.37 2.83
C ARG A 68 29.59 -4.48 2.03
N ALA A 69 29.51 -4.35 0.71
CA ALA A 69 30.67 -4.29 -0.16
C ALA A 69 31.42 -2.94 -0.11
N GLY A 70 30.96 -1.99 0.74
CA GLY A 70 31.52 -0.64 0.83
C GLY A 70 31.23 0.26 -0.37
N LYS A 71 30.22 -0.06 -1.17
CA LYS A 71 29.78 0.68 -2.37
C LYS A 71 28.29 0.98 -2.35
N PRO A 72 27.75 1.56 -1.25
CA PRO A 72 26.33 1.87 -1.16
C PRO A 72 25.94 2.90 -2.22
N GLN A 73 24.71 2.78 -2.72
CA GLN A 73 24.13 3.75 -3.63
C GLN A 73 23.30 4.79 -2.87
N TYR A 74 22.56 4.36 -1.87
CA TYR A 74 21.61 5.22 -1.15
C TYR A 74 21.94 5.38 0.34
N PHE A 75 22.44 4.33 0.98
CA PHE A 75 22.70 4.31 2.42
C PHE A 75 24.18 4.46 2.75
N THR A 76 24.55 4.19 3.98
CA THR A 76 25.95 4.15 4.42
C THR A 76 26.50 2.74 4.29
N ALA A 77 27.84 2.62 4.16
CA ALA A 77 28.49 1.32 4.20
C ALA A 77 28.30 0.67 5.58
N THR A 78 28.08 -0.64 5.60
CA THR A 78 27.92 -1.44 6.81
C THR A 78 28.92 -2.59 6.83
N GLU A 79 29.36 -3.00 8.03
CA GLU A 79 30.19 -4.17 8.21
C GLU A 79 29.34 -5.43 8.40
N THR A 80 29.95 -6.58 8.13
CA THR A 80 29.30 -7.89 8.40
C THR A 80 28.95 -8.03 9.87
N GLY A 81 27.70 -8.43 10.17
CA GLY A 81 27.19 -8.53 11.52
C GLY A 81 26.85 -7.21 12.20
N GLN A 82 26.95 -6.07 11.50
CA GLN A 82 26.53 -4.77 12.00
C GLN A 82 25.03 -4.62 11.81
N THR A 83 24.32 -4.21 12.88
CA THR A 83 22.89 -3.84 12.82
C THR A 83 22.69 -2.53 12.07
N PHE A 84 21.58 -2.42 11.35
CA PHE A 84 21.19 -1.20 10.64
C PHE A 84 19.65 -1.01 10.66
N PRO A 85 19.13 0.22 10.52
CA PRO A 85 19.89 1.46 10.43
C PRO A 85 20.60 1.81 11.75
N PRO A 86 21.59 2.74 11.74
CA PRO A 86 22.12 3.32 12.98
C PRO A 86 21.03 3.99 13.82
N GLU A 87 21.30 4.22 15.09
CA GLU A 87 20.39 4.93 15.97
C GLU A 87 20.04 6.31 15.38
N ASN A 88 18.74 6.65 15.42
CA ASN A 88 18.16 7.90 14.88
C ASN A 88 18.21 8.04 13.35
N GLU A 89 18.49 6.99 12.61
CA GLU A 89 18.35 6.95 11.17
C GLU A 89 17.18 6.05 10.73
N ILE A 90 16.70 6.28 9.51
CA ILE A 90 15.78 5.38 8.83
C ILE A 90 16.38 4.96 7.49
N TRP A 91 16.39 3.68 7.23
CA TRP A 91 16.71 3.16 5.91
C TRP A 91 15.41 2.85 5.18
N ALA A 92 14.97 3.83 4.41
CA ALA A 92 13.78 3.71 3.60
C ALA A 92 14.04 4.22 2.18
N LEU A 93 13.70 3.39 1.20
CA LEU A 93 13.80 3.69 -0.23
C LEU A 93 12.43 4.03 -0.78
N ALA A 94 12.38 5.04 -1.65
CA ALA A 94 11.20 5.41 -2.41
C ALA A 94 11.20 4.73 -3.78
N PHE A 95 10.06 4.16 -4.17
CA PHE A 95 9.87 3.52 -5.45
C PHE A 95 8.79 4.23 -6.26
N SER A 96 9.10 4.48 -7.52
CA SER A 96 8.18 5.13 -8.46
C SER A 96 7.06 4.19 -8.89
N ASN A 97 6.00 4.76 -9.47
CA ASN A 97 4.94 3.98 -10.12
C ASN A 97 5.47 3.09 -11.26
N GLU A 98 6.59 3.47 -11.87
CA GLU A 98 7.22 2.73 -12.97
C GLU A 98 8.12 1.60 -12.49
N GLY A 99 8.32 1.51 -11.16
CA GLY A 99 9.04 0.41 -10.57
C GLY A 99 10.53 0.65 -10.33
N SER A 100 11.05 1.83 -10.56
CA SER A 100 12.44 2.15 -10.26
C SER A 100 12.59 2.66 -8.83
N SER A 101 13.67 2.28 -8.15
CA SER A 101 14.14 2.99 -6.96
C SER A 101 14.50 4.42 -7.35
N VAL A 102 14.05 5.38 -6.55
CA VAL A 102 14.27 6.80 -6.84
C VAL A 102 15.38 7.34 -5.97
N ASP A 103 15.18 7.32 -4.66
CA ASP A 103 16.16 7.76 -3.67
C ASP A 103 15.77 7.30 -2.26
N LYS A 104 16.68 7.48 -1.30
CA LYS A 104 16.38 7.37 0.13
C LYS A 104 15.50 8.53 0.58
N ILE A 105 14.72 8.30 1.62
CA ILE A 105 13.87 9.31 2.21
C ILE A 105 14.29 9.63 3.65
N THR A 106 14.01 10.85 4.09
CA THR A 106 14.23 11.28 5.46
C THR A 106 13.13 10.80 6.41
N ILE A 107 13.38 10.81 7.72
CA ILE A 107 12.39 10.47 8.75
C ILE A 107 11.13 11.33 8.60
N SER A 108 11.28 12.63 8.39
CA SER A 108 10.15 13.55 8.23
C SER A 108 9.29 13.23 7.00
N GLN A 109 9.93 12.89 5.87
CA GLN A 109 9.22 12.46 4.65
C GLN A 109 8.53 11.10 4.85
N TYR A 110 9.17 10.19 5.59
CA TYR A 110 8.58 8.92 5.94
C TYR A 110 7.32 9.09 6.80
N GLU A 111 7.38 9.93 7.83
CA GLU A 111 6.27 10.17 8.76
C GLU A 111 5.08 10.88 8.09
N SER A 112 5.35 11.91 7.31
CA SER A 112 4.30 12.72 6.67
C SER A 112 3.69 12.10 5.42
N GLY A 113 4.40 11.18 4.77
CA GLY A 113 4.09 10.67 3.45
C GLY A 113 4.69 11.53 2.33
N ILE A 114 4.95 10.89 1.18
CA ILE A 114 5.60 11.51 0.04
C ILE A 114 4.83 11.22 -1.25
N LYS A 115 4.60 12.26 -2.05
CA LYS A 115 3.93 12.14 -3.35
C LYS A 115 4.92 12.12 -4.51
N ASN A 116 5.91 13.00 -4.46
CA ASN A 116 6.91 13.15 -5.52
C ASN A 116 8.30 13.26 -4.90
N LEU A 117 9.29 12.66 -5.55
CA LEU A 117 10.69 12.75 -5.21
C LEU A 117 11.47 12.83 -6.53
N GLU A 118 12.37 13.80 -6.66
CA GLU A 118 13.17 14.03 -7.87
C GLU A 118 12.35 14.08 -9.18
N GLY A 119 11.14 14.65 -9.12
CA GLY A 119 10.25 14.77 -10.28
C GLY A 119 9.48 13.50 -10.63
N LYS A 120 9.68 12.39 -9.91
CA LYS A 120 8.95 11.13 -10.09
C LYS A 120 7.83 10.98 -9.07
N SER A 121 6.71 10.40 -9.48
CA SER A 121 5.61 10.05 -8.58
C SER A 121 5.95 8.79 -7.80
N ILE A 122 5.86 8.86 -6.47
CA ILE A 122 6.19 7.77 -5.56
C ILE A 122 4.92 7.01 -5.18
N SER A 123 4.97 5.69 -5.32
CA SER A 123 3.88 4.79 -4.97
C SER A 123 4.14 3.94 -3.73
N HIS A 124 5.38 3.47 -3.57
CA HIS A 124 5.76 2.53 -2.53
C HIS A 124 7.00 3.02 -1.78
N LEU A 125 7.06 2.66 -0.51
CA LEU A 125 8.25 2.83 0.34
C LEU A 125 8.70 1.46 0.82
N ALA A 126 10.00 1.20 0.83
CA ALA A 126 10.55 0.01 1.45
C ALA A 126 11.44 0.42 2.62
N LYS A 127 11.02 0.09 3.82
CA LYS A 127 11.80 0.27 5.05
C LYS A 127 12.65 -0.97 5.29
N ILE A 128 13.92 -0.78 5.56
CA ILE A 128 14.91 -1.84 5.71
C ILE A 128 15.52 -1.76 7.11
N SER A 129 15.60 -2.90 7.81
CA SER A 129 16.30 -2.99 9.09
C SER A 129 16.90 -4.38 9.28
N ALA A 130 18.02 -4.44 10.00
CA ALA A 130 18.60 -5.69 10.45
C ALA A 130 18.99 -5.59 11.93
N THR A 131 18.57 -6.57 12.70
CA THR A 131 18.79 -6.63 14.15
C THR A 131 19.46 -7.94 14.53
N LYS A 132 20.18 -7.93 15.65
CA LYS A 132 20.76 -9.17 16.19
C LYS A 132 19.64 -10.02 16.79
N PRO A 133 19.56 -11.31 16.42
CA PRO A 133 18.65 -12.22 17.07
C PRO A 133 19.09 -12.47 18.54
N GLU A 134 18.18 -12.97 19.38
CA GLU A 134 18.48 -13.33 20.76
C GLU A 134 19.50 -14.48 20.81
N GLU A 135 19.46 -15.39 19.86
CA GLU A 135 20.47 -16.43 19.64
C GLU A 135 21.66 -15.83 18.90
N ASN A 136 22.79 -15.70 19.59
CA ASN A 136 24.01 -15.08 19.05
C ASN A 136 24.75 -16.06 18.12
N ASP A 137 24.20 -16.34 16.96
CA ASP A 137 24.75 -17.22 15.92
C ASP A 137 25.60 -16.48 14.87
N GLY A 138 25.84 -15.18 15.06
CA GLY A 138 26.56 -14.32 14.10
C GLY A 138 25.74 -13.87 12.91
N MET A 139 24.46 -14.27 12.83
CA MET A 139 23.52 -13.85 11.80
C MET A 139 22.75 -12.62 12.26
N LEU A 140 22.18 -11.87 11.31
CA LEU A 140 21.24 -10.79 11.55
C LEU A 140 19.86 -11.16 11.02
N ASP A 141 18.81 -10.80 11.75
CA ASP A 141 17.44 -10.88 11.29
C ASP A 141 17.14 -9.62 10.46
N LEU A 142 17.06 -9.81 9.14
CA LEU A 142 16.71 -8.79 8.17
C LEU A 142 15.19 -8.69 8.05
N SER A 143 14.67 -7.48 8.16
CA SER A 143 13.28 -7.14 7.89
C SER A 143 13.20 -6.08 6.82
N ILE A 144 12.39 -6.33 5.77
CA ILE A 144 12.04 -5.36 4.72
C ILE A 144 10.53 -5.21 4.76
N THR A 145 10.06 -4.02 5.15
CA THR A 145 8.64 -3.67 5.18
C THR A 145 8.32 -2.80 3.98
N LEU A 146 7.53 -3.35 3.05
CA LEU A 146 6.98 -2.60 1.92
C LEU A 146 5.70 -1.90 2.36
N GLU A 147 5.62 -0.59 2.16
CA GLU A 147 4.51 0.25 2.58
C GLU A 147 3.88 0.99 1.40
N TYR A 148 2.54 1.04 1.35
CA TYR A 148 1.78 1.72 0.31
C TYR A 148 0.40 2.19 0.81
N PRO A 149 -0.17 3.25 0.23
CA PRO A 149 0.43 4.18 -0.70
C PRO A 149 1.45 5.10 0.00
N ALA A 150 2.54 5.43 -0.67
CA ALA A 150 3.60 6.30 -0.13
C ALA A 150 3.11 7.69 0.30
N THR A 151 1.98 8.14 -0.27
CA THR A 151 1.36 9.43 0.05
C THR A 151 0.67 9.48 1.41
N ALA A 152 0.35 8.32 1.99
CA ALA A 152 -0.25 8.26 3.32
C ALA A 152 0.82 8.48 4.40
N PRO A 153 0.48 9.09 5.56
CA PRO A 153 1.40 9.17 6.68
C PRO A 153 1.72 7.79 7.26
N ALA A 154 2.86 7.68 7.95
CA ALA A 154 3.25 6.47 8.65
C ALA A 154 2.13 5.98 9.59
N GLY A 155 1.93 4.66 9.67
CA GLY A 155 0.85 4.05 10.47
C GLY A 155 -0.54 4.05 9.80
N LYS A 156 -0.71 4.72 8.65
CA LYS A 156 -1.94 4.66 7.83
C LYS A 156 -1.72 3.94 6.49
N ARG A 157 -0.52 3.43 6.25
CA ARG A 157 -0.17 2.65 5.06
C ARG A 157 -0.51 1.18 5.27
N SER A 158 -0.82 0.51 4.21
CA SER A 158 -0.82 -0.96 4.19
C SER A 158 0.62 -1.45 4.14
N THR A 159 0.92 -2.55 4.81
CA THR A 159 2.28 -3.10 4.93
C THR A 159 2.33 -4.52 4.41
N LEU A 160 3.47 -4.88 3.84
CA LEU A 160 3.84 -6.23 3.46
C LEU A 160 5.26 -6.50 3.99
N ASP A 161 5.41 -7.46 4.90
CA ASP A 161 6.66 -7.70 5.59
C ASP A 161 7.39 -8.92 5.02
N PHE A 162 8.70 -8.77 4.81
CA PHE A 162 9.60 -9.81 4.37
C PHE A 162 10.71 -9.96 5.40
N HIS A 163 10.95 -11.20 5.80
CA HIS A 163 11.99 -11.54 6.76
C HIS A 163 12.98 -12.51 6.15
N SER A 164 14.26 -12.32 6.46
CA SER A 164 15.35 -13.18 6.04
C SER A 164 16.46 -13.14 7.09
N ARG A 165 17.36 -14.10 7.07
CA ARG A 165 18.59 -14.08 7.86
C ARG A 165 19.78 -13.84 6.96
N ILE A 166 20.67 -12.95 7.40
CA ILE A 166 21.90 -12.59 6.69
C ILE A 166 23.10 -12.68 7.63
N PRO A 167 24.29 -13.04 7.12
CA PRO A 167 25.51 -13.12 7.94
C PRO A 167 25.98 -11.74 8.40
#